data_d8b9571e2cd98e1d8f9ec1336c98676e
#
_entry.id   d8b9571e2cd98e1d8f9ec1336c98676e
#
_cell.length_a   1.000
_cell.length_b   1.000
_cell.length_c   1.000
_cell.angle_alpha   90.00
_cell.angle_beta   90.00
_cell.angle_gamma   90.00
#
_symmetry.space_group_name_H-M   'P 1'
#
loop_
_entity.id
_entity.type
_entity.pdbx_description
1 polymer ?
#
loop_
_entity_poly.entity_id
_entity_poly.type
_entity_poly.pdbx_seq_one_letter_code
_entity_poly.pdbx_strand_id
1 'polypeptide(L)' 'MMEHSRMFELVKSYYDSGLWSEQRVRNAVGKWITQEECDEILNSGKGMG' A
#
# COMPACT_ATOMS: atom_id res chain seq x y z
N MET A 1 2.89 18.87 5.65
CA MET A 1 2.66 18.32 4.77
C MET A 1 2.82 16.94 4.92
N MET A 2 2.02 16.13 4.58
CA MET A 2 2.11 14.86 4.73
C MET A 2 2.71 14.25 3.62
N GLU A 3 3.68 13.53 3.68
CA GLU A 3 4.23 12.89 2.62
C GLU A 3 4.28 11.48 2.85
N HIS A 4 3.94 10.65 1.93
CA HIS A 4 4.00 9.22 2.05
C HIS A 4 5.43 8.76 1.85
N SER A 5 5.74 7.56 2.25
CA SER A 5 7.05 7.00 2.06
C SER A 5 7.35 6.94 0.60
N ARG A 6 8.63 6.94 0.27
CA ARG A 6 9.03 6.90 -1.10
C ARG A 6 8.45 5.69 -1.78
N MET A 7 8.35 4.57 -1.11
CA MET A 7 7.87 3.35 -1.72
C MET A 7 6.35 3.24 -1.70
N PHE A 8 5.67 4.18 -1.09
CA PHE A 8 4.22 4.11 -0.99
C PHE A 8 3.55 3.99 -2.35
N GLU A 9 3.90 4.87 -3.26
CA GLU A 9 3.26 4.86 -4.55
C GLU A 9 3.60 3.63 -5.33
N LEU A 10 4.82 3.14 -5.17
CA LEU A 10 5.23 1.96 -5.88
C LEU A 10 4.44 0.76 -5.38
N VAL A 11 4.33 0.60 -4.08
CA VAL A 11 3.59 -0.50 -3.49
C VAL A 11 2.12 -0.42 -3.87
N LYS A 12 1.58 0.78 -3.83
CA LYS A 12 0.19 0.97 -4.17
C LYS A 12 -0.05 0.56 -5.62
N SER A 13 0.86 0.92 -6.48
CA SER A 13 0.74 0.60 -7.88
C SER A 13 0.80 -0.91 -8.09
N TYR A 14 1.67 -1.58 -7.38
CA TYR A 14 1.78 -3.03 -7.49
C TYR A 14 0.48 -3.70 -7.01
N TYR A 15 -0.08 -3.17 -5.96
CA TYR A 15 -1.31 -3.76 -5.43
C TYR A 15 -2.47 -3.50 -6.40
N ASP A 16 -2.55 -2.29 -6.91
CA ASP A 16 -3.63 -1.95 -7.84
C ASP A 16 -3.56 -2.75 -9.11
N SER A 17 -2.38 -3.06 -9.59
CA SER A 17 -2.29 -3.80 -10.81
C SER A 17 -2.36 -5.29 -10.59
N GLY A 18 -2.47 -5.72 -9.37
CA GLY A 18 -2.58 -7.15 -9.12
C GLY A 18 -1.28 -7.88 -8.98
N LEU A 19 -0.17 -7.16 -9.03
CA LEU A 19 1.11 -7.81 -8.88
C LEU A 19 1.35 -8.24 -7.46
N TRP A 20 0.83 -7.48 -6.49
CA TRP A 20 1.02 -7.80 -5.10
C TRP A 20 -0.32 -8.10 -4.47
N SER A 21 -0.35 -9.05 -3.56
CA SER A 21 -1.57 -9.38 -2.87
C SER A 21 -1.60 -8.57 -1.58
N GLU A 22 -2.69 -8.65 -0.87
CA GLU A 22 -2.83 -7.94 0.38
C GLU A 22 -1.76 -8.37 1.35
N GLN A 23 -1.47 -9.65 1.39
CA GLN A 23 -0.47 -10.17 2.29
C GLN A 23 0.89 -9.56 1.99
N ARG A 24 1.18 -9.37 0.72
CA ARG A 24 2.44 -8.81 0.36
C ARG A 24 2.55 -7.38 0.82
N VAL A 25 1.48 -6.62 0.70
CA VAL A 25 1.44 -5.24 1.13
C VAL A 25 1.67 -5.19 2.64
N ARG A 26 1.03 -6.07 3.38
CA ARG A 26 1.19 -6.06 4.81
C ARG A 26 2.62 -6.38 5.21
N ASN A 27 3.27 -7.24 4.45
CA ASN A 27 4.65 -7.60 4.75
C ASN A 27 5.59 -6.43 4.51
N ALA A 28 5.19 -5.46 3.75
CA ALA A 28 6.03 -4.30 3.49
C ALA A 28 5.95 -3.26 4.60
N VAL A 29 5.00 -3.43 5.51
CA VAL A 29 4.85 -2.48 6.59
C VAL A 29 6.07 -2.57 7.50
N GLY A 30 6.62 -1.42 7.83
CA GLY A 30 7.79 -1.38 8.67
C GLY A 30 9.07 -1.42 7.89
N LYS A 31 9.01 -1.81 6.63
CA LYS A 31 10.19 -1.83 5.83
C LYS A 31 10.11 -0.77 4.77
N TRP A 32 9.04 -0.77 4.02
CA TRP A 32 8.91 0.16 2.90
C TRP A 32 7.81 1.18 3.15
N ILE A 33 6.78 0.82 3.85
CA ILE A 33 5.66 1.71 4.10
C ILE A 33 5.27 1.61 5.55
N THR A 34 4.40 2.50 5.99
CA THR A 34 3.95 2.48 7.37
C THR A 34 2.61 1.78 7.45
N GLN A 35 2.17 1.53 8.65
CA GLN A 35 0.89 0.87 8.86
C GLN A 35 -0.24 1.71 8.27
N GLU A 36 -0.16 3.02 8.43
CA GLU A 36 -1.19 3.87 7.90
C GLU A 36 -1.23 3.80 6.39
N GLU A 37 -0.06 3.74 5.78
CA GLU A 37 0.01 3.65 4.33
C GLU A 37 -0.54 2.32 3.86
N CYS A 38 -0.29 1.28 4.62
CA CYS A 38 -0.81 -0.03 4.26
C CYS A 38 -2.34 0.01 4.27
N ASP A 39 -2.91 0.61 5.31
CA ASP A 39 -4.35 0.72 5.38
C ASP A 39 -4.90 1.52 4.22
N GLU A 40 -4.21 2.58 3.87
CA GLU A 40 -4.65 3.41 2.79
C GLU A 40 -4.66 2.65 1.48
N ILE A 41 -3.62 1.88 1.24
CA ILE A 41 -3.51 1.11 0.01
C ILE A 41 -4.62 0.06 -0.06
N LEU A 42 -4.82 -0.64 1.03
CA LEU A 42 -5.83 -1.69 1.04
C LEU A 42 -7.24 -1.13 0.89
N ASN A 43 -7.48 0.00 1.53
CA ASN A 43 -8.79 0.60 1.40
C ASN A 43 -9.00 1.12 0.02
N SER A 44 -7.98 1.65 -0.59
CA SER A 44 -8.12 2.21 -1.90
C SER A 44 -8.40 1.11 -2.90
N GLY A 45 -7.73 0.00 -2.74
CA GLY A 45 -7.90 -1.10 -3.64
C GLY A 45 -9.27 -1.71 -3.58
N LYS A 46 -9.95 -1.73 -2.43
CA LYS A 46 -11.18 -2.29 -2.40
C LYS A 46 -12.16 -1.29 -2.33
N GLY A 47 -11.91 -0.15 -2.57
CA GLY A 47 -12.76 0.84 -2.44
C GLY A 47 -13.96 0.84 -3.06
N MET A 48 -14.25 0.41 -3.90
CA MET A 48 -15.25 0.50 -4.45
C MET A 48 -16.23 -0.05 -3.98
N GLY A 49 -16.05 -0.53 -3.41
CA GLY A 49 -17.07 -1.06 -2.71
C GLY A 49 -18.15 -1.03 -3.21
#